data_e16a5dec9d587f8ea290c11902a43e1c
#
_entry.id   e16a5dec9d587f8ea290c11902a43e1c
#
_cell.length_a   1.000
_cell.length_b   1.000
_cell.length_c   1.000
_cell.angle_alpha   90.00
_cell.angle_beta   90.00
_cell.angle_gamma   90.00
#
_symmetry.space_group_name_H-M   'P 1'
#
loop_
_entity.id
_entity.type
_entity.pdbx_description
1 polymer ?
#
loop_
_entity_poly.entity_id
_entity_poly.type
_entity_poly.pdbx_seq_one_letter_code
_entity_poly.pdbx_strand_id
1 'polypeptide(L)'
;VFIVGFIFFALIAGLIGATVSRMEDLNAAMQPMAIIGVLGFYLAYFPSSMGGEANTMALVSYYLPISSPFSIPSALLTGAIDIPQALLAVLVLCVFVVLMALLVARVYEQIILHTGNRLKLGDILGLVKSK
;
A
#
# COMPACT_ATOMS: atom_id res chain seq x y z
N VAL A 1 -10.34 -9.44 1.16
CA VAL A 1 -9.45 -8.59 0.35
C VAL A 1 -9.68 -7.11 0.64
N PHE A 2 -10.91 -6.57 0.47
CA PHE A 2 -11.20 -5.15 0.66
C PHE A 2 -10.83 -4.62 2.04
N ILE A 3 -11.20 -5.32 3.11
CA ILE A 3 -10.88 -4.90 4.48
C ILE A 3 -9.36 -4.81 4.67
N VAL A 4 -8.64 -5.83 4.24
CA VAL A 4 -7.17 -5.87 4.37
C VAL A 4 -6.51 -4.79 3.52
N GLY A 5 -7.00 -4.59 2.28
CA GLY A 5 -6.55 -3.51 1.41
C GLY A 5 -6.83 -2.13 2.00
N PHE A 6 -8.02 -1.93 2.58
CA PHE A 6 -8.36 -0.69 3.26
C PHE A 6 -7.41 -0.39 4.43
N ILE A 7 -7.11 -1.40 5.26
CA ILE A 7 -6.16 -1.26 6.37
C ILE A 7 -4.77 -0.88 5.83
N PHE A 8 -4.33 -1.49 4.72
CA PHE A 8 -3.06 -1.16 4.10
C PHE A 8 -2.99 0.32 3.68
N PHE A 9 -3.99 0.81 2.96
CA PHE A 9 -4.05 2.21 2.55
C PHE A 9 -4.24 3.16 3.73
N ALA A 10 -5.00 2.77 4.76
CA ALA A 10 -5.16 3.56 5.98
C ALA A 10 -3.83 3.71 6.75
N LEU A 11 -2.99 2.67 6.77
CA LEU A 11 -1.65 2.74 7.36
C LEU A 11 -0.74 3.70 6.58
N ILE A 12 -0.80 3.69 5.25
CA ILE A 12 -0.06 4.66 4.42
C ILE A 12 -0.55 6.08 4.70
N ALA A 13 -1.87 6.29 4.74
CA ALA A 13 -2.44 7.60 5.06
C ALA A 13 -2.04 8.08 6.46
N GLY A 14 -2.06 7.18 7.44
CA GLY A 14 -1.61 7.46 8.81
C GLY A 14 -0.13 7.84 8.85
N LEU A 15 0.72 7.14 8.11
CA LEU A 15 2.14 7.47 8.00
C LEU A 15 2.35 8.88 7.40
N ILE A 16 1.66 9.18 6.32
CA ILE A 16 1.71 10.50 5.68
C ILE A 16 1.18 11.57 6.64
N GLY A 17 0.04 11.33 7.27
CA GLY A 17 -0.56 12.25 8.23
C GLY A 17 0.33 12.57 9.42
N ALA A 18 1.10 11.59 9.89
CA ALA A 18 2.06 11.78 10.98
C ALA A 18 3.19 12.76 10.64
N THR A 19 3.48 12.98 9.37
CA THR A 19 4.51 13.92 8.92
C THR A 19 4.00 15.37 8.78
N VAL A 20 2.69 15.57 8.88
CA VAL A 20 2.04 16.89 8.68
C VAL A 20 1.82 17.60 9.99
N SER A 21 2.34 18.82 10.12
CA SER A 21 2.21 19.63 11.32
C SER A 21 1.07 20.67 11.23
N ARG A 22 0.61 21.01 10.02
CA ARG A 22 -0.42 22.01 9.77
C ARG A 22 -1.52 21.46 8.88
N MET A 23 -2.77 21.80 9.16
CA MET A 23 -3.93 21.38 8.35
C MET A 23 -3.85 21.89 6.90
N GLU A 24 -3.22 23.03 6.68
CA GLU A 24 -3.03 23.63 5.34
C GLU A 24 -2.13 22.75 4.44
N ASP A 25 -1.16 22.04 5.05
CA ASP A 25 -0.22 21.19 4.33
C ASP A 25 -0.81 19.78 4.06
N LEU A 26 -1.96 19.43 4.66
CA LEU A 26 -2.54 18.10 4.59
C LEU A 26 -2.90 17.69 3.15
N ASN A 27 -3.49 18.59 2.38
CA ASN A 27 -3.86 18.33 0.99
C ASN A 27 -2.63 18.00 0.12
N ALA A 28 -1.55 18.76 0.28
CA ALA A 28 -0.30 18.51 -0.43
C ALA A 28 0.36 17.21 0.01
N ALA A 29 0.29 16.88 1.30
CA ALA A 29 0.85 15.65 1.84
C ALA A 29 0.07 14.39 1.40
N MET A 30 -1.23 14.51 1.11
CA MET A 30 -2.06 13.40 0.63
C MET A 30 -1.94 13.14 -0.88
N GLN A 31 -1.31 14.02 -1.65
CA GLN A 31 -1.10 13.81 -3.09
C GLN A 31 -0.37 12.49 -3.41
N PRO A 32 0.73 12.09 -2.73
CA PRO A 32 1.40 10.82 -2.98
C PRO A 32 0.47 9.62 -2.79
N MET A 33 -0.46 9.68 -1.83
CA MET A 33 -1.43 8.61 -1.61
C MET A 33 -2.39 8.46 -2.78
N ALA A 34 -2.88 9.58 -3.33
CA ALA A 34 -3.73 9.56 -4.51
C ALA A 34 -3.00 8.95 -5.72
N ILE A 35 -1.73 9.31 -5.92
CA ILE A 35 -0.88 8.76 -6.98
C ILE A 35 -0.70 7.24 -6.79
N ILE A 36 -0.39 6.78 -5.58
CA ILE A 36 -0.24 5.35 -5.26
C ILE A 36 -1.55 4.59 -5.54
N GLY A 37 -2.70 5.15 -5.16
CA GLY A 37 -4.01 4.55 -5.41
C GLY A 37 -4.31 4.44 -6.92
N VAL A 38 -4.06 5.50 -7.67
CA VAL A 38 -4.24 5.52 -9.13
C VAL A 38 -3.30 4.52 -9.81
N LEU A 39 -2.02 4.49 -9.44
CA LEU A 39 -1.05 3.51 -9.96
C LEU A 39 -1.48 2.08 -9.63
N GLY A 40 -1.93 1.81 -8.40
CA GLY A 40 -2.43 0.50 -7.98
C GLY A 40 -3.62 0.06 -8.83
N PHE A 41 -4.57 0.97 -9.10
CA PHE A 41 -5.70 0.72 -9.97
C PHE A 41 -5.27 0.41 -11.41
N TYR A 42 -4.37 1.21 -12.00
CA TYR A 42 -3.87 0.98 -13.35
C TYR A 42 -3.10 -0.34 -13.47
N LEU A 43 -2.26 -0.68 -12.49
CA LEU A 43 -1.55 -1.95 -12.44
C LEU A 43 -2.49 -3.16 -12.33
N ALA A 44 -3.65 -2.99 -11.69
CA ALA A 44 -4.67 -4.02 -11.62
C ALA A 44 -5.46 -4.15 -12.93
N TYR A 45 -5.81 -3.01 -13.55
CA TYR A 45 -6.70 -2.97 -14.72
C TYR A 45 -5.98 -3.30 -16.03
N PHE A 46 -4.77 -2.76 -16.24
CA PHE A 46 -4.06 -2.86 -17.52
C PHE A 46 -3.74 -4.31 -17.92
N PRO A 47 -3.20 -5.16 -17.04
CA PRO A 47 -2.92 -6.55 -17.40
C PRO A 47 -4.19 -7.35 -17.70
N SER A 48 -5.30 -7.03 -17.02
CA SER A 48 -6.60 -7.69 -17.22
C SER A 48 -7.23 -7.34 -18.57
N SER A 49 -6.98 -6.12 -19.07
CA SER A 49 -7.56 -5.65 -20.35
C SER A 49 -6.74 -6.05 -21.57
N MET A 50 -5.48 -6.42 -21.43
CA MET A 50 -4.62 -6.82 -22.54
C MET A 50 -4.78 -8.27 -23.00
N GLY A 51 -5.72 -9.04 -22.43
CA GLY A 51 -6.18 -10.33 -22.90
C GLY A 51 -5.07 -11.36 -23.10
N GLY A 52 -4.78 -12.16 -22.08
CA GLY A 52 -3.87 -13.29 -22.21
C GLY A 52 -3.81 -14.08 -20.92
N GLU A 53 -4.18 -15.35 -21.00
CA GLU A 53 -4.29 -16.30 -19.88
C GLU A 53 -2.99 -16.62 -19.17
N ALA A 54 -1.93 -15.92 -19.26
CA ALA A 54 -0.69 -16.12 -18.50
C ALA A 54 0.20 -14.87 -18.56
N ASN A 55 -0.39 -13.68 -18.40
CA ASN A 55 0.42 -12.49 -18.39
C ASN A 55 1.14 -12.37 -17.04
N THR A 56 2.47 -12.47 -17.05
CA THR A 56 3.30 -12.30 -15.86
C THR A 56 2.98 -11.00 -15.13
N MET A 57 2.59 -9.94 -15.84
CA MET A 57 2.15 -8.68 -15.23
C MET A 57 0.86 -8.82 -14.43
N ALA A 58 -0.08 -9.66 -14.87
CA ALA A 58 -1.31 -9.95 -14.12
C ALA A 58 -0.97 -10.68 -12.81
N LEU A 59 -0.09 -11.68 -12.86
CA LEU A 59 0.37 -12.37 -11.66
C LEU A 59 1.04 -11.41 -10.67
N VAL A 60 1.94 -10.56 -11.16
CA VAL A 60 2.59 -9.54 -10.32
C VAL A 60 1.57 -8.61 -9.67
N SER A 61 0.50 -8.21 -10.38
CA SER A 61 -0.53 -7.32 -9.85
C SER A 61 -1.33 -7.94 -8.69
N TYR A 62 -1.47 -9.28 -8.65
CA TYR A 62 -2.17 -9.97 -7.56
C TYR A 62 -1.39 -9.97 -6.25
N TYR A 63 -0.05 -9.98 -6.32
CA TYR A 63 0.84 -10.04 -5.16
C TYR A 63 1.38 -8.68 -4.71
N LEU A 64 1.27 -7.65 -5.54
CA LEU A 64 1.65 -6.29 -5.18
C LEU A 64 0.60 -5.67 -4.22
N PRO A 65 0.98 -5.19 -3.02
CA PRO A 65 0.02 -4.74 -2.02
C PRO A 65 -0.79 -3.51 -2.44
N ILE A 66 -0.26 -2.69 -3.37
CA ILE A 66 -0.96 -1.50 -3.89
C ILE A 66 -2.01 -1.84 -4.94
N SER A 67 -1.86 -2.93 -5.69
CA SER A 67 -2.78 -3.35 -6.77
C SER A 67 -3.66 -4.52 -6.36
N SER A 68 -3.22 -5.39 -5.45
CA SER A 68 -3.95 -6.59 -5.06
C SER A 68 -5.39 -6.35 -4.55
N PRO A 69 -5.72 -5.27 -3.82
CA PRO A 69 -7.10 -4.99 -3.43
C PRO A 69 -8.05 -4.75 -4.59
N PHE A 70 -7.52 -4.32 -5.73
CA PHE A 70 -8.28 -4.06 -6.96
C PHE A 70 -8.26 -5.27 -7.90
N SER A 71 -7.12 -5.95 -8.04
CA SER A 71 -6.93 -7.03 -9.01
C SER A 71 -7.54 -8.36 -8.56
N ILE A 72 -7.42 -8.74 -7.28
CA ILE A 72 -7.91 -10.03 -6.79
C ILE A 72 -9.43 -10.18 -6.93
N PRO A 73 -10.28 -9.19 -6.53
CA PRO A 73 -11.72 -9.32 -6.69
C PRO A 73 -12.12 -9.44 -8.17
N SER A 74 -11.51 -8.66 -9.05
CA SER A 74 -11.74 -8.71 -10.49
C SER A 74 -11.35 -10.06 -11.07
N ALA A 75 -10.16 -10.58 -10.73
CA ALA A 75 -9.64 -11.84 -11.21
C ALA A 75 -10.48 -13.05 -10.76
N LEU A 76 -11.00 -13.01 -9.52
CA LEU A 76 -11.93 -14.03 -9.03
C LEU A 76 -13.26 -14.03 -9.77
N LEU A 77 -13.82 -12.86 -10.05
CA LEU A 77 -15.10 -12.71 -10.74
C LEU A 77 -15.01 -13.16 -12.20
N THR A 78 -13.86 -12.93 -12.84
CA THR A 78 -13.60 -13.34 -14.24
C THR A 78 -13.12 -14.78 -14.36
N GLY A 79 -12.86 -15.47 -13.25
CA GLY A 79 -12.29 -16.84 -13.27
C GLY A 79 -10.82 -16.90 -13.69
N ALA A 80 -10.12 -15.75 -13.69
CA ALA A 80 -8.71 -15.68 -14.06
C ALA A 80 -7.76 -16.27 -13.00
N ILE A 81 -8.22 -16.38 -11.75
CA ILE A 81 -7.51 -17.06 -10.65
C ILE A 81 -8.46 -17.94 -9.86
N ASP A 82 -7.90 -19.03 -9.32
CA ASP A 82 -8.60 -19.93 -8.42
C ASP A 82 -8.62 -19.44 -6.99
N ILE A 83 -9.56 -19.98 -6.18
CA ILE A 83 -9.69 -19.64 -4.75
C ILE A 83 -8.37 -19.84 -3.98
N PRO A 84 -7.60 -20.94 -4.15
CA PRO A 84 -6.32 -21.12 -3.48
C PRO A 84 -5.29 -20.03 -3.79
N GLN A 85 -5.22 -19.59 -5.06
CA GLN A 85 -4.32 -18.51 -5.48
C GLN A 85 -4.75 -17.16 -4.87
N ALA A 86 -6.06 -16.89 -4.83
CA ALA A 86 -6.60 -15.70 -4.19
C ALA A 86 -6.29 -15.67 -2.68
N LEU A 87 -6.43 -16.82 -1.98
CA LEU A 87 -6.07 -16.94 -0.57
C LEU A 87 -4.59 -16.67 -0.32
N LEU A 88 -3.72 -17.21 -1.16
CA LEU A 88 -2.29 -16.96 -1.09
C LEU A 88 -1.95 -15.48 -1.29
N ALA A 89 -2.57 -14.83 -2.27
CA ALA A 89 -2.38 -13.40 -2.51
C ALA A 89 -2.87 -12.54 -1.33
N VAL A 90 -4.00 -12.89 -0.71
CA VAL A 90 -4.51 -12.23 0.50
C VAL A 90 -3.55 -12.42 1.68
N LEU A 91 -2.97 -13.62 1.82
CA LEU A 91 -1.99 -13.90 2.87
C LEU A 91 -0.74 -13.02 2.69
N VAL A 92 -0.24 -12.89 1.46
CA VAL A 92 0.87 -11.98 1.14
C VAL A 92 0.50 -10.53 1.47
N LEU A 93 -0.71 -10.09 1.13
CA LEU A 93 -1.19 -8.76 1.47
C LEU A 93 -1.25 -8.56 3.00
N CYS A 94 -1.68 -9.55 3.78
CA CYS A 94 -1.66 -9.50 5.25
C CYS A 94 -0.24 -9.33 5.80
N VAL A 95 0.75 -10.03 5.23
CA VAL A 95 2.16 -9.86 5.61
C VAL A 95 2.61 -8.41 5.36
N PHE A 96 2.27 -7.83 4.21
CA PHE A 96 2.59 -6.43 3.93
C PHE A 96 1.88 -5.46 4.89
N VAL A 97 0.63 -5.73 5.27
CA VAL A 97 -0.10 -4.93 6.29
C VAL A 97 0.64 -4.97 7.63
N VAL A 98 1.09 -6.14 8.07
CA VAL A 98 1.86 -6.26 9.32
C VAL A 98 3.18 -5.51 9.24
N LEU A 99 3.91 -5.64 8.13
CA LEU A 99 5.16 -4.91 7.92
C LEU A 99 4.94 -3.39 7.94
N MET A 100 3.88 -2.92 7.26
CA MET A 100 3.50 -1.50 7.28
C MET A 100 3.09 -1.03 8.67
N ALA A 101 2.33 -1.83 9.42
CA ALA A 101 1.95 -1.49 10.79
C ALA A 101 3.16 -1.35 11.71
N LEU A 102 4.14 -2.24 11.58
CA LEU A 102 5.40 -2.15 12.34
C LEU A 102 6.21 -0.92 11.95
N LEU A 103 6.24 -0.58 10.66
CA LEU A 103 6.92 0.62 10.16
C LEU A 103 6.25 1.88 10.70
N VAL A 104 4.93 1.97 10.61
CA VAL A 104 4.14 3.08 11.14
C VAL A 104 4.36 3.23 12.64
N ALA A 105 4.32 2.14 13.41
CA ALA A 105 4.55 2.16 14.85
C ALA A 105 5.94 2.74 15.20
N ARG A 106 6.98 2.33 14.49
CA ARG A 106 8.35 2.86 14.68
C ARG A 106 8.46 4.34 14.36
N VAL A 107 7.81 4.78 13.27
CA VAL A 107 7.81 6.19 12.88
C VAL A 107 7.09 7.05 13.92
N TYR A 108 5.93 6.59 14.40
CA TYR A 108 5.20 7.29 15.47
C TYR A 108 6.01 7.41 16.75
N GLU A 109 6.69 6.35 17.17
CA GLU A 109 7.58 6.36 18.33
C GLU A 109 8.69 7.42 18.19
N GLN A 110 9.30 7.51 17.01
CA GLN A 110 10.34 8.51 16.74
C GLN A 110 9.79 9.95 16.72
N ILE A 111 8.58 10.15 16.17
CA ILE A 111 7.93 11.47 16.12
C ILE A 111 7.62 11.97 17.53
N ILE A 112 7.11 11.10 18.41
CA ILE A 112 6.80 11.44 19.80
C ILE A 112 8.08 11.83 20.57
N LEU A 113 9.19 11.19 20.30
CA LEU A 113 10.48 11.47 20.96
C LEU A 113 11.16 12.75 20.43
N HIS A 114 10.82 13.21 19.21
CA HIS A 114 11.40 14.38 18.56
C HIS A 114 10.38 15.53 18.42
N THR A 115 9.71 15.87 19.50
CA THR A 115 8.75 17.00 19.54
C THR A 115 9.45 18.30 19.12
N GLY A 116 9.32 18.71 17.86
CA GLY A 116 9.74 20.03 17.39
C GLY A 116 10.35 20.11 15.98
N ASN A 117 10.78 19.03 15.36
CA ASN A 117 11.39 19.09 14.03
C ASN A 117 10.58 18.31 13.00
N ARG A 118 10.27 18.95 11.85
CA ARG A 118 9.60 18.31 10.71
C ARG A 118 10.49 17.22 10.14
N LEU A 119 10.12 15.96 10.32
CA LEU A 119 10.79 14.85 9.68
C LEU A 119 10.40 14.82 8.20
N LYS A 120 11.35 14.92 7.30
CA LYS A 120 11.16 14.69 5.86
C LYS A 120 11.09 13.18 5.61
N LEU A 121 10.37 12.76 4.57
CA LEU A 121 10.28 11.35 4.16
C LEU A 121 11.65 10.69 4.01
N GLY A 122 12.67 11.46 3.60
CA GLY A 122 14.06 10.98 3.52
C GLY A 122 14.69 10.64 4.87
N ASP A 123 14.32 11.37 5.93
CA ASP A 123 14.83 11.14 7.28
C ASP A 123 14.22 9.86 7.88
N ILE A 124 12.95 9.56 7.53
CA ILE A 124 12.26 8.32 7.92
C ILE A 124 12.94 7.09 7.34
N LEU A 125 13.32 7.13 6.06
CA LEU A 125 14.07 6.06 5.40
C LEU A 125 15.47 5.85 6.01
N GLY A 126 16.10 6.94 6.46
CA GLY A 126 17.37 6.91 7.16
C GLY A 126 17.28 6.24 8.54
N LEU A 127 16.20 6.49 9.28
CA LEU A 127 15.95 5.92 10.62
C LEU A 127 15.68 4.41 10.58
N VAL A 128 15.04 3.92 9.53
CA VAL A 128 14.80 2.48 9.32
C VAL A 128 16.10 1.73 8.99
N LYS A 129 17.11 2.42 8.39
CA LYS A 129 18.38 1.83 7.96
C LYS A 129 19.47 1.81 9.04
N SER A 130 19.27 2.53 10.16
CA SER A 130 20.33 2.75 11.17
C SER A 130 20.32 1.77 12.35
N LYS A 131 19.81 0.52 12.14
CA LYS A 131 19.98 -0.57 13.10
C LYS A 131 20.37 -1.87 12.44
#